data_d1b4bcc0b11d7e3ad8c7167668185c63
#
_entry.id   d1b4bcc0b11d7e3ad8c7167668185c63
#
_cell.length_a   1.000
_cell.length_b   1.000
_cell.length_c   1.000
_cell.angle_alpha   90.00
_cell.angle_beta   90.00
_cell.angle_gamma   90.00
#
_symmetry.space_group_name_H-M   'P 1'
#
loop_
_entity.id
_entity.type
_entity.pdbx_description
1 polymer ?
#
loop_
_entity_poly.entity_id
_entity_poly.type
_entity_poly.pdbx_seq_one_letter_code
_entity_poly.pdbx_strand_id
1 'polypeptide(L)'
;MKPEVSFIIPALNEEKHIAILIESIKKLDQEYHYEIIVADGGSTDKTREIAEKLGVKVTRDNTDAPKTIANGRNSGANLASGEILFFCDADTAIPDPGKFLAEVFRVFNNPVIVGGTPSLRIFPDETNWRDKIFHYLFNKIIQFSFITKTPVCGGQCQIVRRNEFRKVNGYNVNIVHGEDSDLFRRLRKIGKLYFFSGMVVYESPRRYRYYGYIRLLFKGILSLAYQQIFRRNLFTKWVRVED
;
A
#
# COMPACT_ATOMS: atom_id res chain seq x y z
N MET A 1 16.30 -6.64 -19.28
CA MET A 1 14.87 -6.63 -19.70
C MET A 1 14.13 -5.58 -18.89
N LYS A 2 13.02 -5.04 -19.41
CA LYS A 2 12.17 -4.08 -18.68
C LYS A 2 11.40 -4.85 -17.61
N PRO A 3 11.31 -4.36 -16.35
CA PRO A 3 10.52 -5.02 -15.33
C PRO A 3 9.02 -5.02 -15.70
N GLU A 4 8.34 -6.11 -15.34
CA GLU A 4 6.89 -6.25 -15.49
C GLU A 4 6.18 -5.61 -14.29
N VAL A 5 6.84 -5.66 -13.13
CA VAL A 5 6.32 -5.20 -11.85
C VAL A 5 7.29 -4.26 -11.17
N SER A 6 6.76 -3.20 -10.56
CA SER A 6 7.52 -2.31 -9.66
C SER A 6 6.89 -2.33 -8.26
N PHE A 7 7.66 -2.75 -7.27
CA PHE A 7 7.31 -2.60 -5.85
C PHE A 7 7.77 -1.24 -5.37
N ILE A 8 6.86 -0.43 -4.85
CA ILE A 8 7.08 0.93 -4.38
C ILE A 8 6.81 0.94 -2.89
N ILE A 9 7.84 1.26 -2.12
CA ILE A 9 7.84 1.22 -0.65
C ILE A 9 8.06 2.63 -0.12
N PRO A 10 7.01 3.37 0.26
CA PRO A 10 7.20 4.62 0.99
C PRO A 10 7.75 4.31 2.38
N ALA A 11 8.84 4.95 2.76
CA ALA A 11 9.49 4.73 4.04
C ALA A 11 9.88 6.04 4.72
N LEU A 12 9.70 6.09 6.03
CA LEU A 12 10.21 7.16 6.90
C LEU A 12 10.51 6.56 8.27
N ASN A 13 11.81 6.44 8.63
CA ASN A 13 12.29 5.82 9.87
C ASN A 13 11.69 4.42 10.13
N GLU A 14 11.91 3.49 9.24
CA GLU A 14 11.40 2.11 9.28
C GLU A 14 12.55 1.09 9.36
N GLU A 15 13.67 1.44 10.05
CA GLU A 15 14.87 0.60 10.14
C GLU A 15 14.59 -0.80 10.68
N LYS A 16 13.55 -0.96 11.53
CA LYS A 16 13.17 -2.25 12.10
C LYS A 16 12.39 -3.16 11.14
N HIS A 17 11.72 -2.58 10.13
CA HIS A 17 10.74 -3.30 9.30
C HIS A 17 11.13 -3.41 7.83
N ILE A 18 11.83 -2.39 7.30
CA ILE A 18 12.07 -2.28 5.86
C ILE A 18 12.76 -3.52 5.26
N ALA A 19 13.69 -4.14 6.00
CA ALA A 19 14.38 -5.35 5.57
C ALA A 19 13.42 -6.53 5.39
N ILE A 20 12.47 -6.70 6.31
CA ILE A 20 11.49 -7.81 6.28
C ILE A 20 10.70 -7.80 4.98
N LEU A 21 10.19 -6.64 4.58
CA LEU A 21 9.46 -6.51 3.33
C LEU A 21 10.34 -6.75 2.11
N ILE A 22 11.51 -6.11 2.03
CA ILE A 22 12.42 -6.26 0.88
C ILE A 22 12.84 -7.71 0.73
N GLU A 23 13.21 -8.38 1.81
CA GLU A 23 13.61 -9.80 1.80
C GLU A 23 12.44 -10.71 1.42
N SER A 24 11.22 -10.39 1.86
CA SER A 24 10.04 -11.15 1.45
C SER A 24 9.80 -11.08 -0.06
N ILE A 25 9.97 -9.91 -0.67
CA ILE A 25 9.85 -9.71 -2.13
C ILE A 25 10.98 -10.43 -2.86
N LYS A 26 12.20 -10.40 -2.34
CA LYS A 26 13.38 -11.04 -2.94
C LYS A 26 13.33 -12.58 -2.96
N LYS A 27 12.34 -13.18 -2.32
CA LYS A 27 12.03 -14.63 -2.50
C LYS A 27 11.40 -14.94 -3.86
N LEU A 28 11.07 -13.92 -4.67
CA LEU A 28 10.64 -14.13 -6.06
C LEU A 28 11.74 -14.82 -6.86
N ASP A 29 11.33 -15.81 -7.67
CA ASP A 29 12.22 -16.52 -8.58
C ASP A 29 12.81 -15.57 -9.64
N GLN A 30 13.97 -15.90 -10.16
CA GLN A 30 14.70 -15.09 -11.17
C GLN A 30 13.95 -14.96 -12.51
N GLU A 31 12.94 -15.78 -12.74
CA GLU A 31 12.09 -15.70 -13.94
C GLU A 31 11.20 -14.44 -13.93
N TYR A 32 10.89 -13.89 -12.75
CA TYR A 32 10.10 -12.67 -12.63
C TYR A 32 10.97 -11.43 -12.82
N HIS A 33 10.60 -10.60 -13.77
CA HIS A 33 11.28 -9.33 -14.01
C HIS A 33 10.63 -8.22 -13.16
N TYR A 34 11.24 -7.90 -12.02
CA TYR A 34 10.73 -6.88 -11.10
C TYR A 34 11.81 -5.90 -10.67
N GLU A 35 11.37 -4.78 -10.12
CA GLU A 35 12.21 -3.80 -9.43
C GLU A 35 11.60 -3.43 -8.08
N ILE A 36 12.44 -3.06 -7.13
CA ILE A 36 12.05 -2.54 -5.83
C ILE A 36 12.56 -1.12 -5.71
N ILE A 37 11.68 -0.19 -5.35
CA ILE A 37 11.95 1.23 -5.21
C ILE A 37 11.51 1.66 -3.81
N VAL A 38 12.45 2.05 -2.97
CA VAL A 38 12.19 2.66 -1.66
C VAL A 38 12.11 4.17 -1.85
N ALA A 39 10.95 4.74 -1.56
CA ALA A 39 10.73 6.18 -1.56
C ALA A 39 10.93 6.72 -0.14
N ASP A 40 12.18 7.12 0.15
CA ASP A 40 12.57 7.63 1.47
C ASP A 40 12.11 9.07 1.68
N GLY A 41 11.22 9.26 2.65
CA GLY A 41 10.67 10.57 3.06
C GLY A 41 11.63 11.46 3.87
N GLY A 42 12.91 11.11 3.92
CA GLY A 42 13.95 11.80 4.70
C GLY A 42 14.18 11.16 6.06
N SER A 43 14.34 9.84 6.09
CA SER A 43 14.67 9.07 7.32
C SER A 43 15.95 9.57 7.97
N THR A 44 15.93 9.57 9.29
CA THR A 44 17.07 9.95 10.17
C THR A 44 17.70 8.75 10.87
N ASP A 45 17.07 7.57 10.74
CA ASP A 45 17.56 6.28 11.21
C ASP A 45 18.30 5.51 10.09
N LYS A 46 18.53 4.21 10.27
CA LYS A 46 19.23 3.36 9.30
C LYS A 46 18.37 2.85 8.14
N THR A 47 17.13 3.30 8.00
CA THR A 47 16.19 2.84 6.96
C THR A 47 16.85 2.83 5.58
N ARG A 48 17.44 3.95 5.20
CA ARG A 48 18.08 4.12 3.90
C ARG A 48 19.30 3.21 3.73
N GLU A 49 20.18 3.19 4.73
CA GLU A 49 21.39 2.36 4.71
C GLU A 49 21.03 0.87 4.51
N ILE A 50 19.99 0.41 5.21
CA ILE A 50 19.50 -0.98 5.09
C ILE A 50 18.98 -1.25 3.67
N ALA A 51 18.17 -0.36 3.09
CA ALA A 51 17.64 -0.51 1.75
C ALA A 51 18.76 -0.53 0.69
N GLU A 52 19.74 0.39 0.80
CA GLU A 52 20.90 0.45 -0.09
C GLU A 52 21.77 -0.83 0.00
N LYS A 53 22.02 -1.34 1.21
CA LYS A 53 22.74 -2.62 1.43
C LYS A 53 22.00 -3.81 0.83
N LEU A 54 20.68 -3.79 0.82
CA LEU A 54 19.86 -4.80 0.17
C LEU A 54 19.81 -4.63 -1.37
N GLY A 55 20.52 -3.65 -1.95
CA GLY A 55 20.67 -3.50 -3.40
C GLY A 55 19.41 -3.07 -4.12
N VAL A 56 18.48 -2.38 -3.45
CA VAL A 56 17.26 -1.84 -4.06
C VAL A 56 17.44 -0.37 -4.41
N LYS A 57 16.61 0.13 -5.35
CA LYS A 57 16.63 1.55 -5.70
C LYS A 57 16.09 2.37 -4.54
N VAL A 58 16.83 3.40 -4.12
CA VAL A 58 16.37 4.34 -3.10
C VAL A 58 16.25 5.72 -3.73
N THR A 59 15.09 6.35 -3.57
CA THR A 59 14.90 7.75 -3.97
C THR A 59 14.69 8.61 -2.73
N ARG A 60 15.27 9.81 -2.75
CA ARG A 60 14.96 10.84 -1.75
C ARG A 60 13.81 11.69 -2.26
N ASP A 61 12.86 11.97 -1.39
CA ASP A 61 11.93 13.06 -1.61
C ASP A 61 12.65 14.38 -1.33
N ASN A 62 13.35 14.89 -2.36
CA ASN A 62 14.07 16.17 -2.31
C ASN A 62 13.18 17.34 -2.72
N THR A 63 11.88 17.14 -2.81
CA THR A 63 10.95 18.20 -3.19
C THR A 63 10.57 19.03 -1.97
N ASP A 64 10.34 20.33 -2.16
CA ASP A 64 9.71 21.23 -1.17
C ASP A 64 8.23 20.87 -0.91
N ALA A 65 7.77 19.79 -1.52
CA ALA A 65 6.41 19.27 -1.36
C ALA A 65 6.19 18.74 0.08
N PRO A 66 4.96 18.80 0.59
CA PRO A 66 4.64 18.26 1.90
C PRO A 66 5.06 16.80 2.02
N LYS A 67 5.80 16.45 3.08
CA LYS A 67 6.25 15.08 3.36
C LYS A 67 5.06 14.22 3.77
N THR A 68 4.33 13.72 2.78
CA THR A 68 3.18 12.85 2.95
C THR A 68 3.45 11.49 2.33
N ILE A 69 2.76 10.46 2.83
CA ILE A 69 2.85 9.11 2.25
C ILE A 69 2.41 9.09 0.77
N ALA A 70 1.44 9.94 0.39
CA ALA A 70 1.00 10.13 -0.98
C ALA A 70 2.12 10.65 -1.89
N ASN A 71 2.93 11.61 -1.43
CA ASN A 71 4.10 12.09 -2.16
C ASN A 71 5.15 11.00 -2.31
N GLY A 72 5.47 10.27 -1.24
CA GLY A 72 6.43 9.17 -1.31
C GLY A 72 5.99 8.11 -2.33
N ARG A 73 4.72 7.70 -2.31
CA ARG A 73 4.17 6.74 -3.29
C ARG A 73 4.22 7.28 -4.73
N ASN A 74 3.88 8.55 -4.94
CA ASN A 74 3.97 9.18 -6.26
C ASN A 74 5.43 9.29 -6.74
N SER A 75 6.35 9.69 -5.87
CA SER A 75 7.79 9.78 -6.21
C SER A 75 8.34 8.43 -6.63
N GLY A 76 8.04 7.36 -5.91
CA GLY A 76 8.41 6.00 -6.29
C GLY A 76 7.78 5.58 -7.62
N ALA A 77 6.49 5.88 -7.83
CA ALA A 77 5.77 5.56 -9.07
C ALA A 77 6.32 6.29 -10.31
N ASN A 78 6.87 7.49 -10.14
CA ASN A 78 7.51 8.24 -11.22
C ASN A 78 8.80 7.57 -11.73
N LEU A 79 9.52 6.88 -10.85
CA LEU A 79 10.73 6.11 -11.20
C LEU A 79 10.42 4.70 -11.68
N ALA A 80 9.20 4.23 -11.44
CA ALA A 80 8.76 2.88 -11.78
C ALA A 80 8.63 2.70 -13.29
N SER A 81 9.17 1.58 -13.78
CA SER A 81 9.12 1.17 -15.19
C SER A 81 8.21 -0.04 -15.44
N GLY A 82 7.83 -0.77 -14.39
CA GLY A 82 6.91 -1.91 -14.46
C GLY A 82 5.51 -1.53 -14.97
N GLU A 83 4.80 -2.49 -15.54
CA GLU A 83 3.42 -2.28 -16.01
C GLU A 83 2.41 -2.36 -14.88
N ILE A 84 2.75 -3.08 -13.82
CA ILE A 84 1.95 -3.22 -12.61
C ILE A 84 2.75 -2.61 -11.45
N LEU A 85 2.11 -1.72 -10.70
CA LEU A 85 2.67 -1.07 -9.53
C LEU A 85 2.10 -1.72 -8.27
N PHE A 86 2.97 -2.14 -7.37
CA PHE A 86 2.66 -2.56 -6.01
C PHE A 86 3.10 -1.46 -5.06
N PHE A 87 2.17 -0.85 -4.36
CA PHE A 87 2.46 0.07 -3.26
C PHE A 87 2.36 -0.70 -1.96
N CYS A 88 3.48 -0.91 -1.28
CA CYS A 88 3.55 -1.69 -0.05
C CYS A 88 4.10 -0.82 1.08
N ASP A 89 3.39 -0.73 2.21
CA ASP A 89 3.90 -0.04 3.39
C ASP A 89 5.12 -0.80 3.95
N ALA A 90 6.12 -0.07 4.47
CA ALA A 90 7.40 -0.64 4.87
C ALA A 90 7.31 -1.67 6.02
N ASP A 91 6.23 -1.63 6.80
CA ASP A 91 5.96 -2.53 7.93
C ASP A 91 5.09 -3.75 7.54
N THR A 92 5.18 -4.17 6.27
CA THR A 92 4.45 -5.32 5.73
C THR A 92 5.39 -6.44 5.27
N ALA A 93 4.82 -7.62 4.96
CA ALA A 93 5.53 -8.70 4.27
C ALA A 93 4.60 -9.50 3.37
N ILE A 94 5.15 -10.02 2.28
CA ILE A 94 4.46 -10.92 1.33
C ILE A 94 4.97 -12.33 1.56
N PRO A 95 4.22 -13.23 2.23
CA PRO A 95 4.72 -14.54 2.64
C PRO A 95 5.02 -15.46 1.45
N ASP A 96 4.26 -15.37 0.37
CA ASP A 96 4.41 -16.17 -0.84
C ASP A 96 4.33 -15.25 -2.06
N PRO A 97 5.42 -14.52 -2.37
CA PRO A 97 5.40 -13.52 -3.43
C PRO A 97 5.26 -14.14 -4.83
N GLY A 98 5.77 -15.35 -5.08
CA GLY A 98 5.64 -16.05 -6.35
C GLY A 98 4.19 -16.39 -6.66
N LYS A 99 3.51 -17.07 -5.74
CA LYS A 99 2.08 -17.37 -5.87
C LYS A 99 1.24 -16.12 -6.00
N PHE A 100 1.59 -15.06 -5.24
CA PHE A 100 0.86 -13.79 -5.30
C PHE A 100 1.00 -13.14 -6.66
N LEU A 101 2.20 -13.09 -7.21
CA LEU A 101 2.47 -12.47 -8.50
C LEU A 101 1.82 -13.25 -9.66
N ALA A 102 1.88 -14.59 -9.62
CA ALA A 102 1.18 -15.43 -10.58
C ALA A 102 -0.34 -15.16 -10.60
N GLU A 103 -0.96 -15.03 -9.43
CA GLU A 103 -2.38 -14.69 -9.31
C GLU A 103 -2.68 -13.28 -9.82
N VAL A 104 -1.81 -12.31 -9.53
CA VAL A 104 -1.95 -10.94 -10.05
C VAL A 104 -1.88 -10.94 -11.57
N PHE A 105 -0.94 -11.62 -12.19
CA PHE A 105 -0.87 -11.72 -13.65
C PHE A 105 -2.11 -12.38 -14.24
N ARG A 106 -2.58 -13.49 -13.64
CA ARG A 106 -3.80 -14.15 -14.06
C ARG A 106 -5.01 -13.21 -14.05
N VAL A 107 -5.20 -12.45 -12.99
CA VAL A 107 -6.31 -11.50 -12.82
C VAL A 107 -6.16 -10.31 -13.76
N PHE A 108 -4.94 -9.79 -13.87
CA PHE A 108 -4.65 -8.62 -14.71
C PHE A 108 -4.56 -8.98 -16.22
N ASN A 109 -4.67 -10.25 -16.64
CA ASN A 109 -4.95 -10.59 -18.05
C ASN A 109 -6.29 -10.00 -18.51
N ASN A 110 -7.22 -9.77 -17.60
CA ASN A 110 -8.46 -9.05 -17.91
C ASN A 110 -8.22 -7.53 -17.89
N PRO A 111 -8.28 -6.83 -19.04
CA PRO A 111 -7.96 -5.41 -19.11
C PRO A 111 -8.96 -4.51 -18.37
N VAL A 112 -10.14 -5.02 -18.03
CA VAL A 112 -11.14 -4.29 -17.25
C VAL A 112 -10.72 -4.12 -15.79
N ILE A 113 -9.84 -5.01 -15.28
CA ILE A 113 -9.29 -4.89 -13.93
C ILE A 113 -8.18 -3.86 -13.91
N VAL A 114 -8.37 -2.79 -13.18
CA VAL A 114 -7.44 -1.64 -13.14
C VAL A 114 -6.64 -1.57 -11.84
N GLY A 115 -7.10 -2.23 -10.79
CA GLY A 115 -6.42 -2.28 -9.49
C GLY A 115 -7.03 -3.30 -8.55
N GLY A 116 -6.35 -3.52 -7.43
CA GLY A 116 -6.80 -4.46 -6.40
C GLY A 116 -5.98 -4.38 -5.12
N THR A 117 -6.39 -5.14 -4.12
CA THR A 117 -5.68 -5.30 -2.84
C THR A 117 -5.85 -6.73 -2.32
N PRO A 118 -4.84 -7.29 -1.62
CA PRO A 118 -4.95 -8.59 -0.98
C PRO A 118 -5.71 -8.54 0.34
N SER A 119 -5.93 -9.72 0.92
CA SER A 119 -6.32 -9.84 2.33
C SER A 119 -5.18 -9.40 3.24
N LEU A 120 -5.51 -8.66 4.28
CA LEU A 120 -4.56 -8.19 5.30
C LEU A 120 -4.67 -9.04 6.56
N ARG A 121 -3.55 -9.34 7.18
CA ARG A 121 -3.45 -10.02 8.48
C ARG A 121 -2.26 -9.48 9.27
N ILE A 122 -2.31 -9.59 10.58
CA ILE A 122 -1.14 -9.33 11.43
C ILE A 122 -0.13 -10.49 11.28
N PHE A 123 1.16 -10.19 11.45
CA PHE A 123 2.22 -11.20 11.48
C PHE A 123 1.83 -12.37 12.41
N PRO A 124 2.07 -13.62 12.00
CA PRO A 124 1.58 -14.81 12.75
C PRO A 124 2.04 -14.88 14.19
N ASP A 125 3.27 -14.48 14.47
CA ASP A 125 3.92 -14.45 15.78
C ASP A 125 3.43 -13.32 16.68
N GLU A 126 2.86 -12.26 16.12
CA GLU A 126 2.31 -11.12 16.85
C GLU A 126 0.79 -11.13 16.94
N THR A 127 0.12 -12.05 16.23
CA THR A 127 -1.35 -12.06 16.10
C THR A 127 -2.06 -12.62 17.31
N ASN A 128 -3.18 -12.01 17.70
CA ASN A 128 -4.09 -12.54 18.69
C ASN A 128 -5.52 -12.73 18.12
N TRP A 129 -6.46 -13.24 18.92
CA TRP A 129 -7.83 -13.52 18.49
C TRP A 129 -8.60 -12.25 18.04
N ARG A 130 -8.33 -11.10 18.67
CA ARG A 130 -8.95 -9.81 18.30
C ARG A 130 -8.50 -9.35 16.92
N ASP A 131 -7.21 -9.53 16.61
CA ASP A 131 -6.66 -9.25 15.30
C ASP A 131 -7.35 -10.10 14.22
N LYS A 132 -7.52 -11.38 14.48
CA LYS A 132 -8.16 -12.32 13.55
C LYS A 132 -9.60 -11.89 13.23
N ILE A 133 -10.38 -11.54 14.24
CA ILE A 133 -11.77 -11.08 14.06
C ILE A 133 -11.78 -9.76 13.31
N PHE A 134 -10.97 -8.79 13.74
CA PHE A 134 -10.94 -7.47 13.13
C PHE A 134 -10.57 -7.56 11.64
N HIS A 135 -9.47 -8.25 11.31
CA HIS A 135 -9.01 -8.37 9.93
C HIS A 135 -9.97 -9.18 9.06
N TYR A 136 -10.62 -10.20 9.62
CA TYR A 136 -11.68 -10.91 8.90
C TYR A 136 -12.81 -9.96 8.48
N LEU A 137 -13.34 -9.18 9.42
CA LEU A 137 -14.42 -8.21 9.15
C LEU A 137 -13.94 -7.09 8.23
N PHE A 138 -12.75 -6.56 8.46
CA PHE A 138 -12.17 -5.50 7.63
C PHE A 138 -11.97 -5.94 6.18
N ASN A 139 -11.42 -7.13 5.96
CA ASN A 139 -11.27 -7.71 4.62
C ASN A 139 -12.64 -7.91 3.93
N LYS A 140 -13.68 -8.31 4.67
CA LYS A 140 -15.04 -8.42 4.11
C LYS A 140 -15.61 -7.05 3.73
N ILE A 141 -15.37 -6.02 4.54
CA ILE A 141 -15.77 -4.64 4.22
C ILE A 141 -15.08 -4.17 2.93
N ILE A 142 -13.76 -4.37 2.81
CA ILE A 142 -13.02 -4.02 1.59
C ILE A 142 -13.60 -4.76 0.38
N GLN A 143 -13.72 -6.08 0.46
CA GLN A 143 -14.23 -6.93 -0.62
C GLN A 143 -15.62 -6.46 -1.10
N PHE A 144 -16.53 -6.23 -0.16
CA PHE A 144 -17.86 -5.74 -0.48
C PHE A 144 -17.85 -4.32 -1.07
N SER A 145 -17.00 -3.44 -0.53
CA SER A 145 -16.89 -2.05 -1.01
C SER A 145 -16.48 -1.96 -2.48
N PHE A 146 -15.70 -2.92 -2.99
CA PHE A 146 -15.19 -2.91 -4.36
C PHE A 146 -16.26 -3.09 -5.43
N ILE A 147 -17.40 -3.64 -5.08
CA ILE A 147 -18.57 -3.70 -5.99
C ILE A 147 -19.41 -2.42 -5.94
N THR A 148 -19.17 -1.54 -4.97
CA THR A 148 -19.88 -0.26 -4.82
C THR A 148 -19.19 0.88 -5.59
N LYS A 149 -19.80 2.07 -5.55
CA LYS A 149 -19.21 3.31 -6.09
C LYS A 149 -18.21 3.97 -5.12
N THR A 150 -18.16 3.49 -3.89
CA THR A 150 -17.32 4.05 -2.80
C THR A 150 -16.40 2.98 -2.23
N PRO A 151 -15.40 2.50 -3.01
CA PRO A 151 -14.47 1.50 -2.52
C PRO A 151 -13.66 2.05 -1.34
N VAL A 152 -13.45 1.19 -0.35
CA VAL A 152 -12.53 1.41 0.77
C VAL A 152 -11.30 0.55 0.52
N CYS A 153 -10.13 1.07 0.78
CA CYS A 153 -8.88 0.34 0.68
C CYS A 153 -7.94 0.73 1.82
N GLY A 154 -7.13 -0.19 2.29
CA GLY A 154 -6.00 0.11 3.16
C GLY A 154 -4.75 0.43 2.34
N GLY A 155 -3.81 1.15 2.96
CA GLY A 155 -2.54 1.53 2.33
C GLY A 155 -1.50 0.41 2.25
N GLN A 156 -1.69 -0.66 3.03
CA GLN A 156 -0.68 -1.69 3.30
C GLN A 156 -0.16 -2.40 2.04
N CYS A 157 -1.06 -2.71 1.09
CA CYS A 157 -0.66 -3.24 -0.20
C CYS A 157 -1.73 -2.92 -1.26
N GLN A 158 -1.35 -2.13 -2.24
CA GLN A 158 -2.22 -1.72 -3.34
C GLN A 158 -1.57 -2.09 -4.66
N ILE A 159 -2.33 -2.68 -5.56
CA ILE A 159 -1.88 -3.15 -6.86
C ILE A 159 -2.65 -2.39 -7.92
N VAL A 160 -1.94 -1.73 -8.83
CA VAL A 160 -2.56 -0.85 -9.83
C VAL A 160 -1.83 -0.97 -11.16
N ARG A 161 -2.55 -0.97 -12.27
CA ARG A 161 -1.92 -0.76 -13.58
C ARG A 161 -1.30 0.61 -13.68
N ARG A 162 -0.05 0.69 -14.09
CA ARG A 162 0.69 1.96 -14.20
C ARG A 162 -0.01 2.97 -15.11
N ASN A 163 -0.56 2.53 -16.24
CA ASN A 163 -1.25 3.44 -17.17
C ASN A 163 -2.51 4.01 -16.52
N GLU A 164 -3.29 3.21 -15.82
CA GLU A 164 -4.50 3.63 -15.14
C GLU A 164 -4.21 4.51 -13.93
N PHE A 165 -3.11 4.22 -13.21
CA PHE A 165 -2.59 5.10 -12.14
C PHE A 165 -2.28 6.50 -12.69
N ARG A 166 -1.60 6.58 -13.84
CA ARG A 166 -1.31 7.85 -14.51
C ARG A 166 -2.57 8.57 -15.00
N LYS A 167 -3.53 7.85 -15.60
CA LYS A 167 -4.81 8.42 -16.06
C LYS A 167 -5.61 9.09 -14.94
N VAL A 168 -5.50 8.59 -13.71
CA VAL A 168 -6.16 9.19 -12.55
C VAL A 168 -5.25 10.17 -11.77
N ASN A 169 -4.10 10.54 -12.32
CA ASN A 169 -3.11 11.46 -11.73
C ASN A 169 -2.55 10.99 -10.38
N GLY A 170 -2.36 9.67 -10.21
CA GLY A 170 -1.73 9.10 -9.02
C GLY A 170 -2.48 9.37 -7.71
N TYR A 171 -1.75 9.37 -6.60
CA TYR A 171 -2.30 9.75 -5.29
C TYR A 171 -2.52 11.26 -5.19
N ASN A 172 -3.62 11.67 -4.59
CA ASN A 172 -3.89 13.08 -4.31
C ASN A 172 -3.09 13.52 -3.07
N VAL A 173 -2.05 14.30 -3.29
CA VAL A 173 -1.12 14.79 -2.25
C VAL A 173 -1.77 15.73 -1.22
N ASN A 174 -2.92 16.28 -1.56
CA ASN A 174 -3.69 17.14 -0.66
C ASN A 174 -4.54 16.34 0.35
N ILE A 175 -4.63 15.02 0.20
CA ILE A 175 -5.34 14.14 1.12
C ILE A 175 -4.33 13.55 2.11
N VAL A 176 -4.50 13.90 3.38
CA VAL A 176 -3.61 13.47 4.47
C VAL A 176 -4.01 12.12 5.04
N HIS A 177 -5.29 11.74 4.92
CA HIS A 177 -5.83 10.48 5.46
C HIS A 177 -6.91 9.92 4.55
N GLY A 178 -6.73 8.69 4.07
CA GLY A 178 -7.67 8.02 3.13
C GLY A 178 -7.34 8.33 1.66
N GLU A 179 -6.10 8.70 1.36
CA GLU A 179 -5.56 8.90 0.01
C GLU A 179 -5.64 7.63 -0.83
N ASP A 180 -5.54 6.48 -0.18
CA ASP A 180 -5.70 5.13 -0.73
C ASP A 180 -7.14 4.87 -1.21
N SER A 181 -8.12 5.12 -0.37
CA SER A 181 -9.54 5.00 -0.75
C SER A 181 -9.94 6.02 -1.83
N ASP A 182 -9.35 7.21 -1.81
CA ASP A 182 -9.54 8.20 -2.87
C ASP A 182 -8.99 7.70 -4.22
N LEU A 183 -7.76 7.16 -4.24
CA LEU A 183 -7.18 6.57 -5.44
C LEU A 183 -8.10 5.48 -6.01
N PHE A 184 -8.53 4.54 -5.17
CA PHE A 184 -9.38 3.43 -5.60
C PHE A 184 -10.77 3.89 -6.08
N ARG A 185 -11.31 4.96 -5.51
CA ARG A 185 -12.55 5.59 -5.98
C ARG A 185 -12.40 6.20 -7.37
N ARG A 186 -11.25 6.81 -7.67
CA ARG A 186 -10.95 7.34 -9.01
C ARG A 186 -10.71 6.21 -10.02
N LEU A 187 -9.98 5.17 -9.64
CA LEU A 187 -9.77 3.98 -10.46
C LEU A 187 -11.10 3.25 -10.75
N ARG A 188 -12.00 3.14 -9.77
CA ARG A 188 -13.32 2.51 -9.95
C ARG A 188 -14.19 3.17 -11.02
N LYS A 189 -13.95 4.44 -11.33
CA LYS A 189 -14.66 5.15 -12.42
C LYS A 189 -14.21 4.73 -13.82
N ILE A 190 -12.99 4.20 -13.95
CA ILE A 190 -12.39 3.83 -15.23
C ILE A 190 -12.22 2.32 -15.42
N GLY A 191 -12.52 1.50 -14.40
CA GLY A 191 -12.43 0.06 -14.48
C GLY A 191 -12.96 -0.65 -13.24
N LYS A 192 -12.73 -1.96 -13.19
CA LYS A 192 -13.10 -2.80 -12.05
C LYS A 192 -11.94 -2.96 -11.09
N LEU A 193 -12.25 -3.08 -9.81
CA LEU A 193 -11.31 -3.40 -8.74
C LEU A 193 -11.45 -4.88 -8.37
N TYR A 194 -10.34 -5.50 -7.96
CA TYR A 194 -10.30 -6.90 -7.58
C TYR A 194 -9.77 -7.08 -6.16
N PHE A 195 -10.45 -7.88 -5.36
CA PHE A 195 -9.99 -8.26 -4.03
C PHE A 195 -9.40 -9.67 -4.07
N PHE A 196 -8.09 -9.77 -3.81
CA PHE A 196 -7.35 -11.02 -3.85
C PHE A 196 -7.55 -11.81 -2.53
N SER A 197 -8.73 -12.40 -2.36
CA SER A 197 -9.12 -13.07 -1.09
C SER A 197 -8.24 -14.25 -0.71
N GLY A 198 -7.63 -14.92 -1.72
CA GLY A 198 -6.72 -16.04 -1.51
C GLY A 198 -5.27 -15.64 -1.25
N MET A 199 -4.94 -14.35 -1.36
CA MET A 199 -3.59 -13.83 -1.14
C MET A 199 -3.57 -13.02 0.15
N VAL A 200 -2.48 -13.17 0.91
CA VAL A 200 -2.30 -12.50 2.20
C VAL A 200 -1.06 -11.63 2.18
N VAL A 201 -1.17 -10.43 2.73
CA VAL A 201 -0.05 -9.59 3.13
C VAL A 201 -0.12 -9.43 4.64
N TYR A 202 1.00 -9.65 5.31
CA TYR A 202 1.14 -9.42 6.74
C TYR A 202 1.51 -7.96 7.01
N GLU A 203 0.99 -7.41 8.11
CA GLU A 203 1.30 -6.06 8.58
C GLU A 203 1.62 -6.04 10.08
N SER A 204 2.34 -5.02 10.53
CA SER A 204 2.63 -4.78 11.95
C SER A 204 1.36 -4.42 12.73
N PRO A 205 1.17 -4.94 13.95
CA PRO A 205 0.04 -4.59 14.81
C PRO A 205 0.20 -3.24 15.49
N ARG A 206 1.36 -2.57 15.41
CA ARG A 206 1.72 -1.36 16.18
C ARG A 206 0.61 -0.32 16.22
N ARG A 207 -0.01 -0.03 15.07
CA ARG A 207 -1.08 0.96 14.95
C ARG A 207 -2.35 0.55 15.72
N TYR A 208 -2.72 -0.75 15.64
CA TYR A 208 -3.88 -1.29 16.34
C TYR A 208 -3.64 -1.36 17.84
N ARG A 209 -2.42 -1.63 18.27
CA ARG A 209 -2.03 -1.63 19.70
C ARG A 209 -2.06 -0.22 20.27
N TYR A 210 -1.58 0.78 19.49
CA TYR A 210 -1.53 2.18 19.94
C TYR A 210 -2.91 2.84 20.01
N TYR A 211 -3.70 2.74 18.93
CA TYR A 211 -4.99 3.44 18.86
C TYR A 211 -6.19 2.64 19.29
N GLY A 212 -6.10 1.31 19.26
CA GLY A 212 -7.23 0.38 19.39
C GLY A 212 -8.07 0.28 18.10
N TYR A 213 -8.66 -0.89 17.89
CA TYR A 213 -9.38 -1.23 16.64
C TYR A 213 -10.59 -0.34 16.39
N ILE A 214 -11.43 -0.14 17.42
CA ILE A 214 -12.67 0.63 17.31
C ILE A 214 -12.37 2.08 16.96
N ARG A 215 -11.37 2.67 17.62
CA ARG A 215 -10.97 4.05 17.39
C ARG A 215 -10.40 4.26 15.97
N LEU A 216 -9.60 3.30 15.48
CA LEU A 216 -9.08 3.35 14.11
C LEU A 216 -10.21 3.25 13.08
N LEU A 217 -11.12 2.31 13.27
CA LEU A 217 -12.28 2.12 12.40
C LEU A 217 -13.14 3.39 12.37
N PHE A 218 -13.43 3.97 13.54
CA PHE A 218 -14.24 5.19 13.64
C PHE A 218 -13.55 6.39 12.99
N LYS A 219 -12.24 6.55 13.21
CA LYS A 219 -11.44 7.59 12.53
C LYS A 219 -11.48 7.43 11.01
N GLY A 220 -11.35 6.21 10.51
CA GLY A 220 -11.42 5.91 9.09
C GLY A 220 -12.78 6.25 8.49
N ILE A 221 -13.86 5.76 9.09
CA ILE A 221 -15.23 6.04 8.64
C ILE A 221 -15.52 7.54 8.66
N LEU A 222 -15.19 8.22 9.76
CA LEU A 222 -15.42 9.65 9.92
C LEU A 222 -14.63 10.48 8.89
N SER A 223 -13.36 10.11 8.64
CA SER A 223 -12.53 10.78 7.65
C SER A 223 -13.11 10.62 6.24
N LEU A 224 -13.51 9.40 5.86
CA LEU A 224 -14.11 9.14 4.56
C LEU A 224 -15.45 9.87 4.38
N ALA A 225 -16.32 9.84 5.38
CA ALA A 225 -17.60 10.56 5.36
C ALA A 225 -17.40 12.08 5.22
N TYR A 226 -16.48 12.63 6.02
CA TYR A 226 -16.17 14.05 5.98
C TYR A 226 -15.62 14.49 4.61
N GLN A 227 -14.70 13.69 4.03
CA GLN A 227 -14.16 13.95 2.69
C GLN A 227 -15.24 13.90 1.60
N GLN A 228 -16.18 12.97 1.72
CA GLN A 228 -17.27 12.86 0.74
C GLN A 228 -18.21 14.06 0.78
N ILE A 229 -18.51 14.58 1.99
CA ILE A 229 -19.44 15.70 2.19
C ILE A 229 -18.76 17.03 1.90
N PHE A 230 -17.60 17.27 2.48
CA PHE A 230 -16.95 18.59 2.49
C PHE A 230 -15.80 18.74 1.50
N ARG A 231 -15.37 17.65 0.84
CA ARG A 231 -14.20 17.60 -0.08
C ARG A 231 -12.91 18.15 0.55
N ARG A 232 -12.78 18.03 1.87
CA ARG A 232 -11.66 18.51 2.69
C ARG A 232 -11.19 17.41 3.64
N ASN A 233 -9.95 17.53 4.12
CA ASN A 233 -9.43 16.63 5.15
C ASN A 233 -10.03 16.96 6.51
N LEU A 234 -10.45 15.93 7.25
CA LEU A 234 -10.84 16.07 8.66
C LEU A 234 -9.61 16.24 9.56
N PHE A 235 -8.51 15.57 9.20
CA PHE A 235 -7.26 15.61 9.94
C PHE A 235 -6.20 16.34 9.12
N THR A 236 -5.45 17.23 9.76
CA THR A 236 -4.42 18.07 9.12
C THR A 236 -3.04 17.44 9.15
N LYS A 237 -2.83 16.43 10.01
CA LYS A 237 -1.54 15.73 10.15
C LYS A 237 -1.76 14.23 10.29
N TRP A 238 -0.90 13.47 9.63
CA TRP A 238 -0.74 12.05 9.89
C TRP A 238 0.14 11.86 11.12
N VAL A 239 -0.39 11.19 12.15
CA VAL A 239 0.39 10.84 13.33
C VAL A 239 1.02 9.47 13.08
N ARG A 240 2.34 9.45 12.96
CA ARG A 240 3.11 8.23 12.87
C ARG A 240 3.12 7.54 14.25
N VAL A 241 3.01 6.21 14.24
CA VAL A 241 3.22 5.38 15.43
C VAL A 241 4.62 4.79 15.31
N GLU A 242 5.48 5.12 16.26
CA GLU A 242 6.83 4.53 16.40
C GLU A 242 6.74 3.31 17.33
N ASP A 243 7.70 2.36 17.17
CA ASP A 243 7.82 1.18 18.04
C ASP A 243 8.57 1.51 19.34
#